data_224e20fad7f8eb702218d9a93652979e
#
_entry.id   224e20fad7f8eb702218d9a93652979e
#
_cell.length_a   1.000
_cell.length_b   1.000
_cell.length_c   1.000
_cell.angle_alpha   90.00
_cell.angle_beta   90.00
_cell.angle_gamma   90.00
#
_symmetry.space_group_name_H-M   'P 1'
#
loop_
_entity.id
_entity.type
_entity.pdbx_description
1 polymer ?
#
loop_
_entity_poly.entity_id
_entity_poly.type
_entity_poly.pdbx_seq_one_letter_code
_entity_poly.pdbx_strand_id
1 'polypeptide(L)'
;ISASIRAILDRQKAAHIKDGPVSAERRIDWIDRSIALLIDNQKEIAEVMASDFGHRSHDQSLVTDIMGSIMTLKHAKAHLRNWMKPEKRKVQFPLGLLGAKARVEYQPLGVVGVISPWNFPVNLTFTPLAGIFAAGNRCMIKPSEFTPATSELMARMIRSAYDETEVAVVTGGPAV
;
A
#
# COMPACT_ATOMS: atom_id res chain seq x y z
N ILE A 1 21.19 7.35 -1.64
CA ILE A 1 20.34 6.34 -0.95
C ILE A 1 21.17 5.80 0.21
N SER A 2 20.67 5.93 1.44
CA SER A 2 21.38 5.40 2.60
C SER A 2 21.54 3.86 2.48
N ALA A 3 22.63 3.32 3.03
CA ALA A 3 22.89 1.90 3.00
C ALA A 3 21.76 1.09 3.65
N SER A 4 21.07 1.66 4.64
CA SER A 4 19.92 1.05 5.32
C SER A 4 18.71 0.90 4.41
N ILE A 5 18.36 1.93 3.63
CA ILE A 5 17.23 1.88 2.66
C ILE A 5 17.50 0.83 1.59
N ARG A 6 18.72 0.79 1.09
CA ARG A 6 19.13 -0.20 0.09
C ARG A 6 19.00 -1.62 0.65
N ALA A 7 19.43 -1.86 1.88
CA ALA A 7 19.32 -3.15 2.53
C ALA A 7 17.85 -3.58 2.73
N ILE A 8 16.94 -2.66 3.09
CA ILE A 8 15.50 -2.93 3.18
C ILE A 8 14.96 -3.34 1.81
N LEU A 9 15.24 -2.55 0.77
CA LEU A 9 14.81 -2.83 -0.59
C LEU A 9 15.28 -4.20 -1.09
N ASP A 10 16.54 -4.54 -0.83
CA ASP A 10 17.11 -5.81 -1.26
C ASP A 10 16.46 -7.00 -0.50
N ARG A 11 16.15 -6.86 0.80
CA ARG A 11 15.37 -7.85 1.56
C ARG A 11 13.95 -8.02 1.02
N GLN A 12 13.25 -6.91 0.71
CA GLN A 12 11.91 -6.96 0.12
C GLN A 12 11.91 -7.64 -1.24
N LYS A 13 12.88 -7.34 -2.11
CA LYS A 13 13.04 -8.00 -3.42
C LYS A 13 13.32 -9.49 -3.28
N ALA A 14 14.25 -9.87 -2.40
CA ALA A 14 14.57 -11.26 -2.13
C ALA A 14 13.35 -12.05 -1.62
N ALA A 15 12.60 -11.45 -0.69
CA ALA A 15 11.36 -12.05 -0.17
C ALA A 15 10.28 -12.16 -1.26
N HIS A 16 10.13 -11.17 -2.14
CA HIS A 16 9.19 -11.24 -3.27
C HIS A 16 9.51 -12.40 -4.21
N ILE A 17 10.79 -12.58 -4.55
CA ILE A 17 11.24 -13.68 -5.42
C ILE A 17 11.04 -15.03 -4.74
N LYS A 18 11.40 -15.13 -3.45
CA LYS A 18 11.29 -16.36 -2.66
C LYS A 18 9.84 -16.83 -2.51
N ASP A 19 8.94 -15.90 -2.19
CA ASP A 19 7.53 -16.22 -1.90
C ASP A 19 6.71 -16.47 -3.17
N GLY A 20 7.16 -15.98 -4.33
CA GLY A 20 6.45 -16.13 -5.59
C GLY A 20 5.12 -15.37 -5.63
N PRO A 21 4.15 -15.82 -6.46
CA PRO A 21 2.86 -15.16 -6.62
C PRO A 21 2.05 -15.11 -5.32
N VAL A 22 1.67 -13.90 -4.91
CA VAL A 22 0.88 -13.68 -3.69
C VAL A 22 -0.58 -14.08 -3.92
N SER A 23 -1.13 -14.94 -3.07
CA SER A 23 -2.53 -15.38 -3.15
C SER A 23 -3.52 -14.25 -2.87
N ALA A 24 -4.77 -14.42 -3.30
CA ALA A 24 -5.84 -13.45 -3.02
C ALA A 24 -6.08 -13.30 -1.50
N GLU A 25 -5.99 -14.38 -0.75
CA GLU A 25 -6.16 -14.41 0.71
C GLU A 25 -5.11 -13.54 1.40
N ARG A 26 -3.84 -13.66 1.00
CA ARG A 26 -2.76 -12.85 1.57
C ARG A 26 -2.88 -11.37 1.21
N ARG A 27 -3.32 -11.05 -0.01
CA ARG A 27 -3.60 -9.68 -0.42
C ARG A 27 -4.75 -9.07 0.38
N ILE A 28 -5.80 -9.85 0.62
CA ILE A 28 -6.94 -9.45 1.47
C ILE A 28 -6.48 -9.23 2.91
N ASP A 29 -5.66 -10.11 3.47
CA ASP A 29 -5.10 -9.96 4.81
C ASP A 29 -4.30 -8.65 4.95
N TRP A 30 -3.46 -8.31 3.99
CA TRP A 30 -2.75 -7.03 3.98
C TRP A 30 -3.70 -5.83 3.98
N ILE A 31 -4.77 -5.88 3.17
CA ILE A 31 -5.78 -4.82 3.13
C ILE A 31 -6.54 -4.73 4.46
N ASP A 32 -6.93 -5.86 5.05
CA ASP A 32 -7.65 -5.90 6.31
C ASP A 32 -6.83 -5.36 7.48
N ARG A 33 -5.54 -5.68 7.53
CA ARG A 33 -4.61 -5.09 8.51
C ARG A 33 -4.52 -3.57 8.36
N SER A 34 -4.46 -3.03 7.13
CA SER A 34 -4.50 -1.58 6.91
C SER A 34 -5.80 -0.94 7.39
N ILE A 35 -6.94 -1.57 7.16
CA ILE A 35 -8.24 -1.09 7.62
C ILE A 35 -8.30 -1.08 9.16
N ALA A 36 -7.83 -2.17 9.80
CA ALA A 36 -7.78 -2.27 11.26
C ALA A 36 -6.89 -1.17 11.87
N LEU A 37 -5.69 -0.95 11.32
CA LEU A 37 -4.80 0.13 11.77
C LEU A 37 -5.48 1.50 11.76
N LEU A 38 -6.24 1.81 10.70
CA LEU A 38 -6.91 3.10 10.59
C LEU A 38 -8.07 3.23 11.58
N ILE A 39 -8.83 2.16 11.82
CA ILE A 39 -9.96 2.15 12.76
C ILE A 39 -9.46 2.24 14.21
N ASP A 40 -8.49 1.40 14.56
CA ASP A 40 -8.02 1.28 15.94
C ASP A 40 -7.26 2.53 16.41
N ASN A 41 -6.61 3.24 15.50
CA ASN A 41 -5.82 4.43 15.81
C ASN A 41 -6.49 5.76 15.40
N GLN A 42 -7.77 5.77 15.02
CA GLN A 42 -8.44 6.93 14.45
C GLN A 42 -8.36 8.21 15.32
N LYS A 43 -8.44 8.06 16.64
CA LYS A 43 -8.34 9.19 17.59
C LYS A 43 -6.92 9.76 17.60
N GLU A 44 -5.91 8.90 17.77
CA GLU A 44 -4.51 9.31 17.79
C GLU A 44 -4.07 9.92 16.46
N ILE A 45 -4.55 9.38 15.33
CA ILE A 45 -4.33 9.97 13.98
C ILE A 45 -4.87 11.42 13.95
N ALA A 46 -6.11 11.65 14.41
CA ALA A 46 -6.71 12.98 14.41
C ALA A 46 -5.93 13.95 15.32
N GLU A 47 -5.48 13.49 16.48
CA GLU A 47 -4.69 14.27 17.44
C GLU A 47 -3.33 14.68 16.87
N VAL A 48 -2.55 13.75 16.31
CA VAL A 48 -1.23 14.08 15.76
C VAL A 48 -1.34 14.95 14.51
N MET A 49 -2.37 14.75 13.68
CA MET A 49 -2.64 15.62 12.54
C MET A 49 -3.02 17.03 12.97
N ALA A 50 -3.84 17.18 14.00
CA ALA A 50 -4.15 18.50 14.58
C ALA A 50 -2.89 19.19 15.12
N SER A 51 -1.98 18.43 15.73
CA SER A 51 -0.69 18.94 16.22
C SER A 51 0.22 19.42 15.08
N ASP A 52 0.39 18.61 14.04
CA ASP A 52 1.27 18.97 12.90
C ASP A 52 0.75 20.18 12.11
N PHE A 53 -0.56 20.34 11.99
CA PHE A 53 -1.20 21.43 11.23
C PHE A 53 -1.60 22.64 12.10
N GLY A 54 -1.54 22.54 13.41
CA GLY A 54 -1.90 23.59 14.36
C GLY A 54 -3.40 23.79 14.57
N HIS A 55 -4.24 23.63 13.54
CA HIS A 55 -5.70 23.89 13.60
C HIS A 55 -6.55 22.94 12.77
N ARG A 56 -6.02 21.80 12.34
CA ARG A 56 -6.80 20.85 11.55
C ARG A 56 -7.89 20.22 12.40
N SER A 57 -9.14 20.31 11.92
CA SER A 57 -10.28 19.69 12.60
C SER A 57 -10.14 18.17 12.66
N HIS A 58 -10.47 17.58 13.79
CA HIS A 58 -10.54 16.12 13.96
C HIS A 58 -11.56 15.51 13.00
N ASP A 59 -12.73 16.14 12.82
CA ASP A 59 -13.77 15.67 11.90
C ASP A 59 -13.28 15.68 10.45
N GLN A 60 -12.54 16.71 10.05
CA GLN A 60 -11.93 16.75 8.73
C GLN A 60 -10.94 15.58 8.56
N SER A 61 -10.08 15.34 9.54
CA SER A 61 -9.12 14.22 9.47
C SER A 61 -9.82 12.87 9.41
N LEU A 62 -10.90 12.69 10.20
CA LEU A 62 -11.70 11.46 10.17
C LEU A 62 -12.35 11.22 8.80
N VAL A 63 -12.93 12.26 8.19
CA VAL A 63 -13.64 12.13 6.90
C VAL A 63 -12.66 11.97 5.73
N THR A 64 -11.68 12.87 5.63
CA THR A 64 -10.81 12.92 4.43
C THR A 64 -9.69 11.91 4.47
N ASP A 65 -9.03 11.75 5.61
CA ASP A 65 -7.86 10.89 5.70
C ASP A 65 -8.22 9.45 6.06
N ILE A 66 -9.05 9.24 7.08
CA ILE A 66 -9.33 7.91 7.58
C ILE A 66 -10.44 7.24 6.78
N MET A 67 -11.63 7.85 6.72
CA MET A 67 -12.78 7.23 6.03
C MET A 67 -12.52 7.07 4.53
N GLY A 68 -11.92 8.09 3.88
CA GLY A 68 -11.55 8.03 2.46
C GLY A 68 -10.60 6.87 2.14
N SER A 69 -9.59 6.66 3.01
CA SER A 69 -8.66 5.53 2.88
C SER A 69 -9.34 4.19 3.08
N ILE A 70 -10.17 4.06 4.12
CA ILE A 70 -10.93 2.82 4.40
C ILE A 70 -11.85 2.47 3.25
N MET A 71 -12.54 3.43 2.65
CA MET A 71 -13.43 3.19 1.50
C MET A 71 -12.66 2.64 0.31
N THR A 72 -11.49 3.21 0.00
CA THR A 72 -10.63 2.75 -1.09
C THR A 72 -10.08 1.35 -0.84
N LEU A 73 -9.63 1.05 0.39
CA LEU A 73 -9.17 -0.26 0.79
C LEU A 73 -10.29 -1.32 0.69
N LYS A 74 -11.50 -1.01 1.17
CA LYS A 74 -12.67 -1.88 1.06
C LYS A 74 -13.06 -2.14 -0.41
N HIS A 75 -12.98 -1.11 -1.26
CA HIS A 75 -13.23 -1.26 -2.69
C HIS A 75 -12.24 -2.24 -3.32
N ALA A 76 -10.94 -2.06 -3.07
CA ALA A 76 -9.92 -2.97 -3.58
C ALA A 76 -10.13 -4.40 -3.09
N LYS A 77 -10.42 -4.60 -1.79
CA LYS A 77 -10.75 -5.90 -1.21
C LYS A 77 -11.92 -6.59 -1.92
N ALA A 78 -12.98 -5.85 -2.22
CA ALA A 78 -14.16 -6.39 -2.88
C ALA A 78 -13.90 -6.82 -4.34
N HIS A 79 -12.96 -6.18 -5.02
CA HIS A 79 -12.76 -6.35 -6.46
C HIS A 79 -11.51 -7.15 -6.84
N LEU A 80 -10.50 -7.28 -5.95
CA LEU A 80 -9.19 -7.85 -6.30
C LEU A 80 -9.28 -9.25 -6.90
N ARG A 81 -10.16 -10.13 -6.42
CA ARG A 81 -10.32 -11.47 -6.99
C ARG A 81 -10.77 -11.44 -8.45
N ASN A 82 -11.53 -10.42 -8.84
CA ASN A 82 -11.92 -10.21 -10.23
C ASN A 82 -10.76 -9.64 -11.05
N TRP A 83 -10.01 -8.67 -10.49
CA TRP A 83 -8.83 -8.10 -11.14
C TRP A 83 -7.70 -9.10 -11.36
N MET A 84 -7.60 -10.12 -10.52
CA MET A 84 -6.61 -11.20 -10.68
C MET A 84 -6.93 -12.18 -11.80
N LYS A 85 -8.14 -12.14 -12.39
CA LYS A 85 -8.51 -13.07 -13.46
C LYS A 85 -7.77 -12.73 -14.75
N PRO A 86 -7.20 -13.74 -15.43
CA PRO A 86 -6.61 -13.52 -16.74
C PRO A 86 -7.63 -13.01 -17.77
N GLU A 87 -7.24 -12.03 -18.56
CA GLU A 87 -8.05 -11.52 -19.66
C GLU A 87 -7.80 -12.32 -20.93
N LYS A 88 -8.82 -13.00 -21.45
CA LYS A 88 -8.73 -13.71 -22.73
C LYS A 88 -8.54 -12.73 -23.88
N ARG A 89 -7.67 -13.06 -24.82
CA ARG A 89 -7.43 -12.30 -26.06
C ARG A 89 -7.73 -13.16 -27.28
N LYS A 90 -8.10 -12.50 -28.38
CA LYS A 90 -8.29 -13.18 -29.67
C LYS A 90 -6.95 -13.67 -30.19
N VAL A 91 -6.97 -14.85 -30.79
CA VAL A 91 -5.82 -15.45 -31.48
C VAL A 91 -6.02 -15.27 -32.97
N GLN A 92 -4.94 -15.03 -33.71
CA GLN A 92 -4.97 -14.85 -35.15
C GLN A 92 -5.44 -16.16 -35.83
N PHE A 93 -6.32 -16.00 -36.85
CA PHE A 93 -6.73 -17.12 -37.71
C PHE A 93 -5.51 -17.65 -38.51
N PRO A 94 -5.33 -18.96 -38.67
CA PRO A 94 -6.20 -20.07 -38.22
C PRO A 94 -5.81 -20.68 -36.86
N LEU A 95 -4.86 -20.12 -36.14
CA LEU A 95 -4.28 -20.71 -34.93
C LEU A 95 -5.33 -21.07 -33.86
N GLY A 96 -6.40 -20.29 -33.76
CA GLY A 96 -7.51 -20.57 -32.84
C GLY A 96 -8.21 -21.89 -33.13
N LEU A 97 -8.32 -22.29 -34.40
CA LEU A 97 -8.89 -23.57 -34.81
C LEU A 97 -8.00 -24.74 -34.40
N LEU A 98 -6.71 -24.51 -34.27
CA LEU A 98 -5.70 -25.50 -33.82
C LEU A 98 -5.55 -25.55 -32.31
N GLY A 99 -6.47 -24.87 -31.54
CA GLY A 99 -6.48 -24.90 -30.10
C GLY A 99 -5.58 -23.85 -29.41
N ALA A 100 -4.95 -22.94 -30.18
CA ALA A 100 -4.15 -21.87 -29.57
C ALA A 100 -5.02 -20.91 -28.73
N LYS A 101 -4.49 -20.46 -27.60
CA LYS A 101 -5.14 -19.53 -26.66
C LYS A 101 -4.18 -18.40 -26.33
N ALA A 102 -4.69 -17.18 -26.24
CA ALA A 102 -3.96 -16.01 -25.78
C ALA A 102 -4.67 -15.39 -24.57
N ARG A 103 -3.89 -14.93 -23.60
CA ARG A 103 -4.38 -14.24 -22.42
C ARG A 103 -3.37 -13.22 -21.92
N VAL A 104 -3.88 -12.18 -21.24
CA VAL A 104 -3.07 -11.24 -20.48
C VAL A 104 -3.19 -11.62 -19.01
N GLU A 105 -2.06 -11.76 -18.35
CA GLU A 105 -1.98 -11.99 -16.90
C GLU A 105 -1.28 -10.79 -16.26
N TYR A 106 -1.94 -10.18 -15.26
CA TYR A 106 -1.36 -9.09 -14.49
C TYR A 106 -0.44 -9.66 -13.41
N GLN A 107 0.81 -9.21 -13.42
CA GLN A 107 1.83 -9.64 -12.47
C GLN A 107 2.24 -8.48 -11.57
N PRO A 108 2.60 -8.73 -10.29
CA PRO A 108 3.16 -7.71 -9.42
C PRO A 108 4.51 -7.20 -9.95
N LEU A 109 4.79 -5.93 -9.76
CA LEU A 109 6.09 -5.31 -10.06
C LEU A 109 7.18 -5.75 -9.07
N GLY A 110 6.77 -6.21 -7.89
CA GLY A 110 7.65 -6.62 -6.80
C GLY A 110 7.61 -5.67 -5.63
N VAL A 111 8.40 -4.62 -5.63
CA VAL A 111 8.43 -3.59 -4.58
C VAL A 111 8.06 -2.24 -5.18
N VAL A 112 7.08 -1.57 -4.57
CA VAL A 112 6.59 -0.24 -4.97
C VAL A 112 6.93 0.79 -3.90
N GLY A 113 7.47 1.94 -4.29
CA GLY A 113 7.71 3.06 -3.40
C GLY A 113 6.50 3.99 -3.32
N VAL A 114 6.16 4.45 -2.12
CA VAL A 114 5.17 5.50 -1.87
C VAL A 114 5.87 6.68 -1.20
N ILE A 115 5.93 7.82 -1.89
CA ILE A 115 6.41 9.08 -1.32
C ILE A 115 5.17 9.91 -1.03
N SER A 116 4.79 10.01 0.24
CA SER A 116 3.55 10.66 0.65
C SER A 116 3.75 12.16 0.90
N PRO A 117 2.85 13.01 0.40
CA PRO A 117 2.89 14.45 0.67
C PRO A 117 2.34 14.78 2.06
N TRP A 118 2.49 16.05 2.46
CA TRP A 118 2.10 16.54 3.77
C TRP A 118 0.60 16.89 3.89
N ASN A 119 -0.08 17.26 2.80
CA ASN A 119 -1.41 17.87 2.84
C ASN A 119 -2.57 16.92 3.25
N PHE A 120 -2.47 15.64 2.89
CA PHE A 120 -3.35 14.56 3.34
C PHE A 120 -2.49 13.32 3.66
N PRO A 121 -1.67 13.40 4.72
CA PRO A 121 -0.57 12.47 4.93
C PRO A 121 -1.04 11.01 5.10
N VAL A 122 -2.15 10.79 5.79
CA VAL A 122 -2.67 9.44 6.02
C VAL A 122 -3.39 8.91 4.78
N ASN A 123 -4.27 9.73 4.17
CA ASN A 123 -4.98 9.33 2.95
C ASN A 123 -4.02 8.98 1.82
N LEU A 124 -3.06 9.86 1.52
CA LEU A 124 -2.12 9.67 0.41
C LEU A 124 -1.00 8.66 0.71
N THR A 125 -0.98 8.09 1.91
CA THR A 125 -0.20 6.90 2.26
C THR A 125 -1.02 5.63 2.10
N PHE A 126 -2.21 5.55 2.69
CA PHE A 126 -3.01 4.32 2.73
C PHE A 126 -3.82 4.06 1.45
N THR A 127 -4.27 5.10 0.75
CA THR A 127 -4.99 4.92 -0.52
C THR A 127 -4.15 4.22 -1.60
N PRO A 128 -2.88 4.57 -1.85
CA PRO A 128 -2.03 3.81 -2.76
C PRO A 128 -1.81 2.35 -2.34
N LEU A 129 -1.77 2.06 -1.02
CA LEU A 129 -1.61 0.68 -0.53
C LEU A 129 -2.73 -0.24 -1.00
N ALA A 130 -3.95 0.27 -1.20
CA ALA A 130 -5.06 -0.52 -1.71
C ALA A 130 -4.73 -1.16 -3.07
N GLY A 131 -4.20 -0.39 -4.01
CA GLY A 131 -3.78 -0.88 -5.32
C GLY A 131 -2.51 -1.73 -5.26
N ILE A 132 -1.54 -1.32 -4.43
CA ILE A 132 -0.27 -2.03 -4.24
C ILE A 132 -0.53 -3.46 -3.73
N PHE A 133 -1.35 -3.61 -2.69
CA PHE A 133 -1.70 -4.91 -2.12
C PHE A 133 -2.61 -5.72 -3.05
N ALA A 134 -3.60 -5.08 -3.69
CA ALA A 134 -4.45 -5.76 -4.66
C ALA A 134 -3.64 -6.35 -5.83
N ALA A 135 -2.57 -5.68 -6.26
CA ALA A 135 -1.66 -6.18 -7.27
C ALA A 135 -0.64 -7.22 -6.74
N GLY A 136 -0.56 -7.41 -5.42
CA GLY A 136 0.37 -8.37 -4.80
C GLY A 136 1.80 -7.84 -4.65
N ASN A 137 1.99 -6.53 -4.63
CA ASN A 137 3.29 -5.90 -4.42
C ASN A 137 3.60 -5.71 -2.94
N ARG A 138 4.89 -5.65 -2.62
CA ARG A 138 5.44 -5.14 -1.38
C ARG A 138 5.59 -3.63 -1.46
N CYS A 139 5.75 -2.95 -0.33
CA CYS A 139 5.77 -1.50 -0.29
C CYS A 139 6.90 -0.95 0.56
N MET A 140 7.52 0.12 0.08
CA MET A 140 8.38 0.99 0.88
C MET A 140 7.77 2.39 0.90
N ILE A 141 7.52 2.93 2.09
CA ILE A 141 6.84 4.19 2.31
C ILE A 141 7.82 5.21 2.86
N LYS A 142 7.87 6.39 2.24
CA LYS A 142 8.51 7.58 2.80
C LYS A 142 7.44 8.64 3.05
N PRO A 143 6.95 8.79 4.29
CA PRO A 143 6.03 9.87 4.62
C PRO A 143 6.73 11.23 4.64
N SER A 144 5.94 12.30 4.66
CA SER A 144 6.48 13.66 4.61
C SER A 144 7.17 14.06 5.91
N GLU A 145 8.31 14.70 5.79
CA GLU A 145 9.02 15.35 6.90
C GLU A 145 8.32 16.60 7.46
N PHE A 146 7.36 17.15 6.71
CA PHE A 146 6.58 18.33 7.15
C PHE A 146 5.43 18.00 8.10
N THR A 147 5.13 16.71 8.28
CA THR A 147 4.14 16.21 9.26
C THR A 147 4.79 15.15 10.15
N PRO A 148 5.76 15.56 11.01
CA PRO A 148 6.62 14.62 11.72
C PRO A 148 5.87 13.74 12.72
N ALA A 149 4.93 14.28 13.49
CA ALA A 149 4.15 13.51 14.46
C ALA A 149 3.27 12.46 13.75
N THR A 150 2.59 12.85 12.67
CA THR A 150 1.79 11.94 11.85
C THR A 150 2.66 10.85 11.20
N SER A 151 3.82 11.22 10.70
CA SER A 151 4.76 10.30 10.04
C SER A 151 5.32 9.25 11.01
N GLU A 152 5.65 9.65 12.23
CA GLU A 152 6.13 8.73 13.27
C GLU A 152 5.01 7.80 13.76
N LEU A 153 3.79 8.31 13.92
CA LEU A 153 2.64 7.47 14.24
C LEU A 153 2.41 6.43 13.15
N MET A 154 2.37 6.82 11.88
CA MET A 154 2.21 5.89 10.76
C MET A 154 3.32 4.83 10.73
N ALA A 155 4.57 5.23 10.98
CA ALA A 155 5.69 4.30 11.06
C ALA A 155 5.50 3.27 12.18
N ARG A 156 5.07 3.69 13.37
CA ARG A 156 4.78 2.81 14.51
C ARG A 156 3.63 1.85 14.20
N MET A 157 2.52 2.37 13.66
CA MET A 157 1.35 1.58 13.27
C MET A 157 1.72 0.49 12.25
N ILE A 158 2.42 0.86 11.19
CA ILE A 158 2.80 -0.08 10.13
C ILE A 158 3.74 -1.15 10.66
N ARG A 159 4.76 -0.79 11.45
CA ARG A 159 5.67 -1.77 12.07
C ARG A 159 4.98 -2.74 13.04
N SER A 160 3.86 -2.35 13.64
CA SER A 160 3.09 -3.25 14.53
C SER A 160 2.28 -4.30 13.77
N ALA A 161 1.95 -4.05 12.50
CA ALA A 161 1.05 -4.88 11.72
C ALA A 161 1.73 -5.64 10.57
N TYR A 162 2.88 -5.17 10.10
CA TYR A 162 3.56 -5.74 8.93
C TYR A 162 5.00 -6.10 9.23
N ASP A 163 5.44 -7.22 8.66
CA ASP A 163 6.86 -7.50 8.55
C ASP A 163 7.53 -6.49 7.60
N GLU A 164 8.78 -6.09 7.90
CA GLU A 164 9.51 -5.12 7.08
C GLU A 164 9.69 -5.57 5.63
N THR A 165 9.67 -6.89 5.40
CA THR A 165 9.70 -7.44 4.03
C THR A 165 8.37 -7.28 3.30
N GLU A 166 7.25 -7.02 3.98
CA GLU A 166 5.95 -6.73 3.39
C GLU A 166 5.79 -5.22 3.16
N VAL A 167 5.91 -4.44 4.24
CA VAL A 167 5.79 -2.98 4.22
C VAL A 167 6.86 -2.36 5.13
N ALA A 168 7.70 -1.52 4.56
CA ALA A 168 8.70 -0.76 5.29
C ALA A 168 8.36 0.72 5.30
N VAL A 169 8.62 1.41 6.41
CA VAL A 169 8.51 2.87 6.51
C VAL A 169 9.87 3.47 6.81
N VAL A 170 10.27 4.41 5.97
CA VAL A 170 11.50 5.17 6.12
C VAL A 170 11.14 6.63 6.36
N THR A 171 11.45 7.14 7.55
CA THR A 171 11.24 8.54 7.91
C THR A 171 12.50 9.35 7.63
N GLY A 172 12.35 10.64 7.37
CA GLY A 172 13.45 11.57 7.15
C GLY A 172 13.17 12.57 6.03
N GLY A 173 14.11 13.50 5.84
CA GLY A 173 14.03 14.54 4.82
C GLY A 173 14.55 14.09 3.45
N PRO A 174 14.77 15.04 2.51
CA PRO A 174 15.17 14.73 1.13
C PRO A 174 16.53 14.02 0.98
N ALA A 175 17.36 14.04 2.02
CA ALA A 175 18.68 13.40 2.03
C ALA A 175 18.63 11.88 2.32
N VAL A 176 17.45 11.34 2.65
CA VAL A 176 17.23 9.92 3.01
C VAL A 176 17.01 9.03 1.80
#